data_4be7525061478db5bf052039f097ec58
#
_entry.id   4be7525061478db5bf052039f097ec58
#
_cell.length_a   1.000
_cell.length_b   1.000
_cell.length_c   1.000
_cell.angle_alpha   90.00
_cell.angle_beta   90.00
_cell.angle_gamma   90.00
#
_symmetry.space_group_name_H-M   'P 1'
#
loop_
_entity.id
_entity.type
_entity.pdbx_description
1 polymer ?
#
loop_
_entity_poly.entity_id
_entity_poly.type
_entity_poly.pdbx_seq_one_letter_code
_entity_poly.pdbx_strand_id
1 'polypeptide(L)'
;MARRRRVYEGKAKDFYEGPEPGFLVQHFKDVAHARNPEKTGVIDGKGVINNRISEYLMTRIGEIGVPTHFVRRLNMREQLVREVEILPVDVVIHNLAAGEFAEKFALKEGTPLPRSIIEFYLRSEELGDPLVSEEHMTAFGWAATQDIDDMIHLRSEE
;
A
#
# COMPACT_ATOMS: atom_id res chain seq x y z
N MET A 1 -29.77 10.21 -6.09
CA MET A 1 -28.31 10.46 -6.22
C MET A 1 -27.81 9.76 -7.45
N ALA A 2 -27.11 10.47 -8.35
CA ALA A 2 -26.50 9.83 -9.51
C ALA A 2 -25.46 8.81 -9.02
N ARG A 3 -25.47 7.62 -9.63
CA ARG A 3 -24.53 6.55 -9.30
C ARG A 3 -23.15 6.95 -9.85
N ARG A 4 -22.17 7.15 -8.95
CA ARG A 4 -20.78 7.45 -9.34
C ARG A 4 -20.25 6.34 -10.25
N ARG A 5 -19.49 6.70 -11.28
CA ARG A 5 -18.82 5.72 -12.15
C ARG A 5 -17.68 5.07 -11.38
N ARG A 6 -17.62 3.73 -11.41
CA ARG A 6 -16.49 2.98 -10.86
C ARG A 6 -15.30 3.08 -11.82
N VAL A 7 -14.16 3.51 -11.30
CA VAL A 7 -12.90 3.68 -12.04
C VAL A 7 -12.05 2.43 -11.92
N TYR A 8 -12.03 1.82 -10.73
CA TYR A 8 -11.22 0.64 -10.45
C TYR A 8 -11.94 -0.28 -9.47
N GLU A 9 -11.80 -1.59 -9.68
CA GLU A 9 -12.27 -2.63 -8.77
C GLU A 9 -11.10 -3.46 -8.25
N GLY A 10 -10.88 -3.45 -6.94
CA GLY A 10 -9.84 -4.21 -6.26
C GLY A 10 -10.39 -5.32 -5.38
N LYS A 11 -9.51 -6.14 -4.83
CA LYS A 11 -9.86 -7.26 -3.93
C LYS A 11 -10.59 -6.77 -2.67
N ALA A 12 -10.10 -5.70 -2.02
CA ALA A 12 -10.63 -5.20 -0.73
C ALA A 12 -11.30 -3.83 -0.82
N LYS A 13 -11.12 -3.10 -1.92
CA LYS A 13 -11.60 -1.74 -2.11
C LYS A 13 -11.88 -1.44 -3.58
N ASP A 14 -12.86 -0.57 -3.81
CA ASP A 14 -13.19 -0.05 -5.12
C ASP A 14 -12.98 1.46 -5.13
N PHE A 15 -12.67 2.00 -6.33
CA PHE A 15 -12.56 3.44 -6.51
C PHE A 15 -13.62 3.93 -7.48
N TYR A 16 -14.21 5.06 -7.14
CA TYR A 16 -15.22 5.75 -7.91
C TYR A 16 -14.77 7.18 -8.21
N GLU A 17 -15.32 7.77 -9.27
CA GLU A 17 -15.11 9.19 -9.56
C GLU A 17 -15.43 10.05 -8.35
N GLY A 18 -14.55 10.98 -8.04
CA GLY A 18 -14.73 11.98 -6.99
C GLY A 18 -15.67 13.11 -7.38
N PRO A 19 -15.89 14.06 -6.47
CA PRO A 19 -16.74 15.23 -6.74
C PRO A 19 -16.11 16.19 -7.75
N GLU A 20 -14.77 16.16 -7.90
CA GLU A 20 -13.99 17.03 -8.75
C GLU A 20 -12.86 16.23 -9.42
N PRO A 21 -12.35 16.67 -10.59
CA PRO A 21 -11.17 16.04 -11.21
C PRO A 21 -9.97 16.03 -10.26
N GLY A 22 -9.19 14.94 -10.28
CA GLY A 22 -8.04 14.72 -9.41
C GLY A 22 -8.39 14.14 -8.04
N PHE A 23 -9.67 13.81 -7.80
CA PHE A 23 -10.13 13.13 -6.59
C PHE A 23 -10.89 11.87 -6.92
N LEU A 24 -10.74 10.86 -6.04
CA LEU A 24 -11.47 9.60 -6.09
C LEU A 24 -12.19 9.36 -4.76
N VAL A 25 -13.27 8.58 -4.83
CA VAL A 25 -13.93 8.01 -3.66
C VAL A 25 -13.52 6.57 -3.53
N GLN A 26 -12.79 6.25 -2.48
CA GLN A 26 -12.39 4.90 -2.12
C GLN A 26 -13.45 4.27 -1.23
N HIS A 27 -14.01 3.14 -1.66
CA HIS A 27 -15.01 2.35 -0.92
C HIS A 27 -14.36 1.05 -0.43
N PHE A 28 -14.42 0.79 0.87
CA PHE A 28 -13.90 -0.43 1.49
C PHE A 28 -14.95 -1.53 1.53
N LYS A 29 -14.60 -2.71 1.04
CA LYS A 29 -15.46 -3.89 0.97
C LYS A 29 -15.30 -4.78 2.20
N ASP A 30 -16.32 -5.57 2.49
CA ASP A 30 -16.27 -6.60 3.55
C ASP A 30 -15.65 -7.91 3.06
N VAL A 31 -15.26 -7.99 1.79
CA VAL A 31 -14.66 -9.18 1.20
C VAL A 31 -13.27 -9.41 1.81
N ALA A 32 -13.03 -10.64 2.22
CA ALA A 32 -11.74 -11.14 2.64
C ALA A 32 -11.28 -12.24 1.67
N HIS A 33 -10.02 -12.20 1.29
CA HIS A 33 -9.38 -13.22 0.49
C HIS A 33 -8.43 -14.03 1.37
N ALA A 34 -8.49 -15.35 1.31
CA ALA A 34 -7.50 -16.20 1.95
C ALA A 34 -6.20 -16.22 1.12
N ARG A 35 -5.14 -16.80 1.69
CA ARG A 35 -3.86 -17.04 0.98
C ARG A 35 -4.06 -17.84 -0.33
N ASN A 36 -5.08 -18.72 -0.36
CA ASN A 36 -5.58 -19.29 -1.61
C ASN A 36 -6.60 -18.34 -2.24
N PRO A 37 -6.33 -17.75 -3.43
CA PRO A 37 -7.19 -16.75 -4.08
C PRO A 37 -8.61 -17.25 -4.41
N GLU A 38 -8.81 -18.58 -4.51
CA GLU A 38 -10.13 -19.18 -4.74
C GLU A 38 -11.04 -19.13 -3.50
N LYS A 39 -10.46 -18.94 -2.30
CA LYS A 39 -11.22 -18.85 -1.06
C LYS A 39 -11.49 -17.41 -0.69
N THR A 40 -12.69 -16.96 -1.00
CA THR A 40 -13.20 -15.65 -0.60
C THR A 40 -14.29 -15.81 0.44
N GLY A 41 -14.38 -14.88 1.37
CA GLY A 41 -15.45 -14.81 2.37
C GLY A 41 -15.87 -13.38 2.62
N VAL A 42 -17.00 -13.20 3.27
CA VAL A 42 -17.47 -11.89 3.72
C VAL A 42 -17.31 -11.83 5.24
N ILE A 43 -16.62 -10.79 5.72
CA ILE A 43 -16.50 -10.48 7.15
C ILE A 43 -17.26 -9.19 7.37
N ASP A 44 -18.43 -9.28 7.96
CA ASP A 44 -19.29 -8.12 8.19
C ASP A 44 -18.59 -7.07 9.07
N GLY A 45 -18.63 -5.82 8.60
CA GLY A 45 -17.97 -4.69 9.26
C GLY A 45 -16.48 -4.52 8.95
N LYS A 46 -15.82 -5.45 8.24
CA LYS A 46 -14.39 -5.32 7.85
C LYS A 46 -14.10 -4.02 7.11
N GLY A 47 -14.93 -3.65 6.14
CA GLY A 47 -14.77 -2.40 5.38
C GLY A 47 -14.88 -1.16 6.25
N VAL A 48 -15.75 -1.17 7.27
CA VAL A 48 -15.88 -0.07 8.24
C VAL A 48 -14.61 0.09 9.06
N ILE A 49 -14.07 -1.02 9.57
CA ILE A 49 -12.84 -1.04 10.37
C ILE A 49 -11.65 -0.59 9.51
N ASN A 50 -11.51 -1.13 8.31
CA ASN A 50 -10.43 -0.76 7.38
C ASN A 50 -10.45 0.74 7.03
N ASN A 51 -11.64 1.31 6.81
CA ASN A 51 -11.78 2.74 6.55
C ASN A 51 -11.30 3.59 7.74
N ARG A 52 -11.63 3.19 8.98
CA ARG A 52 -11.20 3.89 10.20
C ARG A 52 -9.70 3.76 10.45
N ILE A 53 -9.14 2.56 10.24
CA ILE A 53 -7.68 2.33 10.38
C ILE A 53 -6.94 3.18 9.34
N SER A 54 -7.40 3.17 8.08
CA SER A 54 -6.81 3.98 7.02
C SER A 54 -6.85 5.48 7.36
N GLU A 55 -7.99 6.02 7.79
CA GLU A 55 -8.10 7.41 8.26
C GLU A 55 -7.10 7.71 9.36
N TYR A 56 -7.04 6.86 10.39
CA TYR A 56 -6.15 7.06 11.53
C TYR A 56 -4.67 7.08 11.11
N LEU A 57 -4.23 6.05 10.37
CA LEU A 57 -2.82 5.93 9.96
C LEU A 57 -2.43 7.06 8.99
N MET A 58 -3.22 7.33 7.96
CA MET A 58 -2.90 8.37 6.98
C MET A 58 -2.86 9.76 7.61
N THR A 59 -3.72 10.02 8.61
CA THR A 59 -3.68 11.29 9.37
C THR A 59 -2.39 11.38 10.19
N ARG A 60 -2.00 10.30 10.90
CA ARG A 60 -0.77 10.29 11.70
C ARG A 60 0.49 10.45 10.84
N ILE A 61 0.53 9.76 9.71
CA ILE A 61 1.63 9.89 8.73
C ILE A 61 1.72 11.33 8.22
N GLY A 62 0.59 11.97 7.93
CA GLY A 62 0.54 13.39 7.53
C GLY A 62 1.03 14.35 8.62
N GLU A 63 0.75 14.08 9.90
CA GLU A 63 1.19 14.89 11.05
C GLU A 63 2.72 14.91 11.21
N ILE A 64 3.42 13.86 10.81
CA ILE A 64 4.89 13.79 10.81
C ILE A 64 5.52 14.32 9.52
N GLY A 65 4.72 14.91 8.61
CA GLY A 65 5.21 15.58 7.41
C GLY A 65 5.25 14.69 6.15
N VAL A 66 4.87 13.41 6.23
CA VAL A 66 4.81 12.53 5.05
C VAL A 66 3.51 12.78 4.28
N PRO A 67 3.57 13.22 3.01
CA PRO A 67 2.37 13.49 2.23
C PRO A 67 1.61 12.19 1.94
N THR A 68 0.28 12.23 2.09
CA THR A 68 -0.60 11.11 1.81
C THR A 68 -1.66 11.49 0.77
N HIS A 69 -2.25 10.48 0.14
CA HIS A 69 -3.39 10.70 -0.78
C HIS A 69 -4.72 10.89 -0.04
N PHE A 70 -4.78 10.63 1.26
CA PHE A 70 -5.98 10.78 2.08
C PHE A 70 -6.38 12.26 2.21
N VAL A 71 -7.67 12.56 2.02
CA VAL A 71 -8.24 13.89 2.20
C VAL A 71 -9.15 13.92 3.43
N ARG A 72 -10.18 13.09 3.44
CA ARG A 72 -11.10 12.95 4.57
C ARG A 72 -11.99 11.72 4.44
N ARG A 73 -12.50 11.24 5.55
CA ARG A 73 -13.55 10.24 5.57
C ARG A 73 -14.90 10.87 5.17
N LEU A 74 -15.65 10.18 4.31
CA LEU A 74 -16.98 10.60 3.85
C LEU A 74 -18.10 9.97 4.68
N ASN A 75 -17.97 8.67 4.96
CA ASN A 75 -18.93 7.90 5.75
C ASN A 75 -18.26 6.66 6.36
N MET A 76 -19.04 5.68 6.82
CA MET A 76 -18.52 4.48 7.48
C MET A 76 -17.59 3.64 6.59
N ARG A 77 -17.77 3.64 5.26
CA ARG A 77 -17.06 2.76 4.31
C ARG A 77 -16.29 3.53 3.23
N GLU A 78 -16.44 4.84 3.17
CA GLU A 78 -15.89 5.65 2.09
C GLU A 78 -15.02 6.77 2.62
N GLN A 79 -13.96 7.05 1.88
CA GLN A 79 -13.09 8.20 2.06
C GLN A 79 -12.81 8.89 0.72
N LEU A 80 -12.59 10.19 0.78
CA LEU A 80 -12.11 10.99 -0.33
C LEU A 80 -10.59 10.92 -0.33
N VAL A 81 -10.03 10.62 -1.50
CA VAL A 81 -8.59 10.55 -1.71
C VAL A 81 -8.20 11.35 -2.96
N ARG A 82 -6.96 11.82 -3.02
CA ARG A 82 -6.38 12.35 -4.26
C ARG A 82 -6.16 11.19 -5.24
N GLU A 83 -6.38 11.45 -6.50
CA GLU A 83 -5.93 10.56 -7.58
C GLU A 83 -4.41 10.69 -7.70
N VAL A 84 -3.72 9.55 -7.64
CA VAL A 84 -2.26 9.49 -7.67
C VAL A 84 -1.83 8.41 -8.67
N GLU A 85 -0.67 8.60 -9.27
CA GLU A 85 0.01 7.57 -10.02
C GLU A 85 0.69 6.61 -9.03
N ILE A 86 0.52 5.31 -9.25
CA ILE A 86 1.08 4.28 -8.37
C ILE A 86 2.33 3.72 -9.03
N LEU A 87 3.46 3.80 -8.35
CA LEU A 87 4.66 3.09 -8.74
C LEU A 87 4.45 1.58 -8.55
N PRO A 88 4.85 0.73 -9.51
CA PRO A 88 4.65 -0.71 -9.43
C PRO A 88 5.70 -1.39 -8.54
N VAL A 89 6.03 -0.77 -7.41
CA VAL A 89 7.07 -1.21 -6.48
C VAL A 89 6.54 -1.18 -5.06
N ASP A 90 6.75 -2.26 -4.32
CA ASP A 90 6.56 -2.32 -2.89
C ASP A 90 7.90 -2.11 -2.17
N VAL A 91 7.91 -1.24 -1.16
CA VAL A 91 9.07 -0.96 -0.31
C VAL A 91 8.88 -1.69 1.01
N VAL A 92 9.82 -2.54 1.37
CA VAL A 92 9.79 -3.31 2.61
C VAL A 92 10.97 -2.94 3.50
N ILE A 93 10.68 -2.59 4.76
CA ILE A 93 11.68 -2.23 5.75
C ILE A 93 11.74 -3.34 6.80
N HIS A 94 12.92 -3.93 6.96
CA HIS A 94 13.20 -4.94 7.98
C HIS A 94 13.99 -4.34 9.13
N ASN A 95 13.41 -4.35 10.33
CA ASN A 95 14.06 -4.00 11.59
C ASN A 95 14.42 -5.25 12.40
N LEU A 96 13.69 -6.34 12.15
CA LEU A 96 13.87 -7.65 12.76
C LEU A 96 13.92 -8.71 11.67
N ALA A 97 14.66 -9.78 11.90
CA ALA A 97 14.60 -10.97 11.06
C ALA A 97 13.28 -11.69 11.32
N ALA A 98 12.41 -11.80 10.30
CA ALA A 98 11.12 -12.47 10.41
C ALA A 98 10.70 -13.10 9.07
N GLY A 99 9.89 -14.17 9.12
CA GLY A 99 9.31 -14.84 7.96
C GLY A 99 10.35 -15.21 6.90
N GLU A 100 10.01 -14.99 5.62
CA GLU A 100 10.88 -15.34 4.48
C GLU A 100 12.27 -14.68 4.53
N PHE A 101 12.36 -13.46 5.08
CA PHE A 101 13.64 -12.78 5.26
C PHE A 101 14.56 -13.56 6.22
N ALA A 102 14.03 -14.03 7.35
CA ALA A 102 14.80 -14.81 8.31
C ALA A 102 15.25 -16.16 7.71
N GLU A 103 14.38 -16.83 6.96
CA GLU A 103 14.67 -18.08 6.28
C GLU A 103 15.75 -17.91 5.20
N LYS A 104 15.60 -16.89 4.34
CA LYS A 104 16.52 -16.58 3.24
C LYS A 104 17.97 -16.34 3.70
N PHE A 105 18.13 -15.71 4.86
CA PHE A 105 19.44 -15.38 5.43
C PHE A 105 19.87 -16.31 6.58
N ALA A 106 19.13 -17.39 6.83
CA ALA A 106 19.38 -18.34 7.92
C ALA A 106 19.54 -17.67 9.29
N LEU A 107 18.73 -16.65 9.55
CA LEU A 107 18.70 -15.92 10.80
C LEU A 107 17.62 -16.49 11.72
N LYS A 108 17.87 -16.39 13.03
CA LYS A 108 16.83 -16.74 14.00
C LYS A 108 15.72 -15.70 13.96
N GLU A 109 14.47 -16.15 13.84
CA GLU A 109 13.31 -15.26 13.87
C GLU A 109 13.27 -14.40 15.16
N GLY A 110 12.94 -13.11 14.99
CA GLY A 110 12.94 -12.13 16.06
C GLY A 110 14.29 -11.52 16.38
N THR A 111 15.38 -11.90 15.66
CA THR A 111 16.68 -11.28 15.86
C THR A 111 16.67 -9.82 15.38
N PRO A 112 17.00 -8.83 16.24
CA PRO A 112 17.15 -7.44 15.81
C PRO A 112 18.27 -7.30 14.78
N LEU A 113 18.02 -6.55 13.73
CA LEU A 113 19.04 -6.25 12.73
C LEU A 113 19.92 -5.09 13.22
N PRO A 114 21.23 -5.07 12.89
CA PRO A 114 22.15 -3.99 13.29
C PRO A 114 21.74 -2.61 12.76
N ARG A 115 20.99 -2.60 11.67
CA ARG A 115 20.36 -1.42 11.05
C ARG A 115 19.15 -1.88 10.24
N SER A 116 18.21 -0.96 9.96
CA SER A 116 17.10 -1.22 9.05
C SER A 116 17.60 -1.58 7.65
N ILE A 117 17.04 -2.61 7.07
CA ILE A 117 17.32 -3.06 5.71
C ILE A 117 16.11 -2.71 4.84
N ILE A 118 16.35 -2.12 3.67
CA ILE A 118 15.33 -1.89 2.66
C ILE A 118 15.42 -2.96 1.58
N GLU A 119 14.28 -3.45 1.19
CA GLU A 119 14.11 -4.26 -0.01
C GLU A 119 13.01 -3.67 -0.88
N PHE A 120 13.18 -3.76 -2.20
CA PHE A 120 12.20 -3.35 -3.20
C PHE A 120 11.68 -4.58 -3.91
N TYR A 121 10.36 -4.66 -4.10
CA TYR A 121 9.70 -5.77 -4.80
C TYR A 121 8.86 -5.21 -5.93
N LEU A 122 9.01 -5.76 -7.15
CA LEU A 122 8.12 -5.44 -8.25
C LEU A 122 6.75 -6.05 -7.97
N ARG A 123 5.70 -5.24 -8.06
CA ARG A 123 4.31 -5.70 -7.91
C ARG A 123 3.83 -6.38 -9.18
N SER A 124 4.09 -7.66 -9.29
CA SER A 124 3.71 -8.50 -10.42
C SER A 124 3.37 -9.91 -9.95
N GLU A 125 2.07 -10.17 -9.73
CA GLU A 125 1.59 -11.51 -9.34
C GLU A 125 2.05 -12.61 -10.32
N GLU A 126 2.18 -12.29 -11.63
CA GLU A 126 2.67 -13.23 -12.64
C GLU A 126 4.13 -13.64 -12.45
N LEU A 127 4.95 -12.72 -11.96
CA LEU A 127 6.37 -12.93 -11.71
C LEU A 127 6.66 -13.34 -10.26
N GLY A 128 5.63 -13.43 -9.40
CA GLY A 128 5.78 -13.75 -7.99
C GLY A 128 6.43 -12.64 -7.17
N ASP A 129 6.16 -11.39 -7.52
CA ASP A 129 6.65 -10.18 -6.82
C ASP A 129 8.17 -10.23 -6.55
N PRO A 130 9.02 -10.28 -7.61
CA PRO A 130 10.45 -10.49 -7.46
C PRO A 130 11.15 -9.31 -6.77
N LEU A 131 12.19 -9.62 -6.01
CA LEU A 131 13.13 -8.63 -5.46
C LEU A 131 13.83 -7.91 -6.61
N VAL A 132 13.88 -6.58 -6.55
CA VAL A 132 14.49 -5.72 -7.56
C VAL A 132 15.45 -4.72 -6.93
N SER A 133 16.41 -4.23 -7.70
CA SER A 133 17.33 -3.18 -7.28
C SER A 133 16.92 -1.82 -7.88
N GLU A 134 17.56 -0.75 -7.41
CA GLU A 134 17.38 0.61 -7.94
C GLU A 134 17.71 0.68 -9.45
N GLU A 135 18.73 -0.08 -9.89
CA GLU A 135 19.10 -0.15 -11.30
C GLU A 135 18.02 -0.83 -12.14
N HIS A 136 17.35 -1.86 -11.62
CA HIS A 136 16.19 -2.47 -12.32
C HIS A 136 15.07 -1.44 -12.46
N MET A 137 14.74 -0.70 -11.40
CA MET A 137 13.64 0.26 -11.40
C MET A 137 13.88 1.38 -12.42
N THR A 138 15.09 1.90 -12.47
CA THR A 138 15.47 2.98 -13.42
C THR A 138 15.60 2.47 -14.84
N ALA A 139 16.26 1.32 -15.05
CA ALA A 139 16.50 0.76 -16.38
C ALA A 139 15.20 0.35 -17.10
N PHE A 140 14.21 -0.15 -16.35
CA PHE A 140 12.91 -0.53 -16.90
C PHE A 140 11.85 0.58 -16.82
N GLY A 141 12.20 1.75 -16.28
CA GLY A 141 11.30 2.90 -16.20
C GLY A 141 10.12 2.70 -15.22
N TRP A 142 10.29 1.87 -14.18
CA TRP A 142 9.27 1.66 -13.15
C TRP A 142 9.23 2.79 -12.14
N ALA A 143 10.36 3.44 -11.86
CA ALA A 143 10.49 4.62 -11.04
C ALA A 143 11.63 5.49 -11.52
N ALA A 144 11.48 6.81 -11.39
CA ALA A 144 12.59 7.72 -11.63
C ALA A 144 13.56 7.72 -10.45
N THR A 145 14.81 8.13 -10.67
CA THR A 145 15.82 8.22 -9.60
C THR A 145 15.32 9.06 -8.41
N GLN A 146 14.63 10.17 -8.70
CA GLN A 146 14.07 11.02 -7.65
C GLN A 146 13.01 10.30 -6.81
N ASP A 147 12.14 9.50 -7.44
CA ASP A 147 11.12 8.71 -6.70
C ASP A 147 11.78 7.69 -5.76
N ILE A 148 12.89 7.09 -6.20
CA ILE A 148 13.65 6.13 -5.40
C ILE A 148 14.31 6.84 -4.20
N ASP A 149 14.93 7.99 -4.43
CA ASP A 149 15.52 8.82 -3.38
C ASP A 149 14.47 9.24 -2.35
N ASP A 150 13.27 9.65 -2.81
CA ASP A 150 12.16 10.03 -1.95
C ASP A 150 11.67 8.82 -1.11
N MET A 151 11.51 7.63 -1.72
CA MET A 151 11.16 6.40 -0.98
C MET A 151 12.19 6.05 0.10
N ILE A 152 13.49 6.17 -0.23
CA ILE A 152 14.58 5.91 0.72
C ILE A 152 14.61 6.97 1.83
N HIS A 153 14.33 8.23 1.49
CA HIS A 153 14.32 9.33 2.47
C HIS A 153 13.15 9.19 3.45
N LEU A 154 11.94 8.96 2.96
CA LEU A 154 10.74 8.81 3.78
C LEU A 154 10.84 7.69 4.82
N ARG A 155 11.62 6.64 4.55
CA ARG A 155 11.91 5.59 5.51
C ARG A 155 12.59 6.09 6.80
N SER A 156 13.36 7.17 6.72
CA SER A 156 14.14 7.69 7.88
C SER A 156 13.25 8.48 8.85
N GLU A 157 12.01 8.76 8.46
CA GLU A 157 11.02 9.46 9.29
C GLU A 157 10.18 8.50 10.17
N GLU A 158 10.29 7.18 9.97
CA GLU A 158 9.70 6.14 10.81
C GLU A 158 10.59 5.78 12.00
#